data_75d2725219ca489cea58958b1778ec6d
#
_entry.id   75d2725219ca489cea58958b1778ec6d
#
_cell.length_a   1.000
_cell.length_b   1.000
_cell.length_c   1.000
_cell.angle_alpha   90.00
_cell.angle_beta   90.00
_cell.angle_gamma   90.00
#
_symmetry.space_group_name_H-M   'P 1'
#
loop_
_entity.id
_entity.type
_entity.pdbx_description
1 polymer ?
#
loop_
_entity_poly.entity_id
_entity_poly.type
_entity_poly.pdbx_seq_one_letter_code
_entity_poly.pdbx_strand_id
1 'polypeptide(L)'
;DIIFLRPGSLHKLYEQEGERIIFQFNMNLLNALDEFDDFFPSSTPALLITPEDHPEIHEQCVKLMLEIEDEYLSNAPLKDASVYGKLLDLLVLIYRNTSNTNVIFSDVKLNKQKEYLEKFVSITDYIKQHCNEDISLDDVAEISGFSKYHFSRLFKEFSGTSYYKYLNQKRIEFA
;
A
#
# COMPACT_ATOMS: atom_id res chain seq x y z
N ASP A 1 3.53 -8.88 16.22
CA ASP A 1 4.26 -8.47 15.01
C ASP A 1 3.54 -7.32 14.32
N ILE A 2 4.29 -6.39 13.74
CA ILE A 2 3.75 -5.27 12.97
C ILE A 2 4.22 -5.45 11.54
N ILE A 3 3.27 -5.41 10.61
CA ILE A 3 3.57 -5.49 9.18
C ILE A 3 3.12 -4.19 8.53
N PHE A 4 4.06 -3.50 7.93
CA PHE A 4 3.79 -2.32 7.14
C PHE A 4 3.84 -2.66 5.66
N LEU A 5 2.71 -2.53 4.98
CA LEU A 5 2.56 -2.89 3.58
C LEU A 5 2.67 -1.64 2.70
N ARG A 6 3.52 -1.70 1.70
CA ARG A 6 3.64 -0.64 0.70
C ARG A 6 2.33 -0.46 -0.07
N PRO A 7 1.93 0.78 -0.41
CA PRO A 7 0.81 1.02 -1.32
C PRO A 7 0.96 0.20 -2.61
N GLY A 8 -0.10 -0.48 -2.99
CA GLY A 8 -0.12 -1.34 -4.19
C GLY A 8 0.54 -2.72 -4.04
N SER A 9 1.10 -3.06 -2.89
CA SER A 9 1.66 -4.40 -2.66
C SER A 9 0.55 -5.46 -2.62
N LEU A 10 0.73 -6.51 -3.42
CA LEU A 10 -0.16 -7.68 -3.37
C LEU A 10 0.10 -8.46 -2.10
N HIS A 11 -0.93 -8.63 -1.30
CA HIS A 11 -0.86 -9.40 -0.05
C HIS A 11 -2.12 -10.23 0.13
N LYS A 12 -2.01 -11.29 0.91
CA LYS A 12 -3.14 -12.13 1.31
C LYS A 12 -3.08 -12.37 2.80
N LEU A 13 -4.16 -12.07 3.47
CA LEU A 13 -4.33 -12.39 4.87
C LEU A 13 -4.96 -13.76 4.99
N TYR A 14 -4.35 -14.62 5.78
CA TYR A 14 -4.90 -15.93 6.14
C TYR A 14 -5.59 -15.82 7.49
N GLU A 15 -6.63 -16.61 7.68
CA GLU A 15 -7.22 -16.79 9.00
C GLU A 15 -6.18 -17.36 9.95
N GLN A 16 -5.98 -16.67 11.06
CA GLN A 16 -5.18 -17.10 12.21
C GLN A 16 -5.91 -16.69 13.47
N GLU A 17 -5.74 -17.44 14.53
CA GLU A 17 -6.24 -17.08 15.84
C GLU A 17 -5.48 -15.85 16.38
N GLY A 18 -6.20 -14.93 17.02
CA GLY A 18 -5.67 -13.71 17.62
C GLY A 18 -6.36 -12.43 17.13
N GLU A 19 -6.11 -11.36 17.85
CA GLU A 19 -6.60 -10.01 17.50
C GLU A 19 -5.66 -9.37 16.50
N ARG A 20 -6.22 -8.59 15.58
CA ARG A 20 -5.48 -7.81 14.58
C ARG A 20 -6.09 -6.42 14.47
N ILE A 21 -5.24 -5.44 14.50
CA ILE A 21 -5.59 -4.08 14.16
C ILE A 21 -5.03 -3.81 12.77
N ILE A 22 -5.89 -3.39 11.84
CA ILE A 22 -5.51 -3.07 10.47
C ILE A 22 -5.82 -1.61 10.20
N PHE A 23 -4.78 -0.81 9.99
CA PHE A 23 -4.92 0.57 9.54
C PHE A 23 -4.80 0.63 8.02
N GLN A 24 -5.83 1.17 7.38
CA GLN A 24 -5.79 1.50 5.96
C GLN A 24 -6.05 2.98 5.79
N PHE A 25 -5.09 3.71 5.25
CA PHE A 25 -5.18 5.15 5.10
C PHE A 25 -4.65 5.61 3.74
N ASN A 26 -5.11 6.80 3.33
CA ASN A 26 -4.69 7.39 2.07
C ASN A 26 -3.42 8.23 2.30
N MET A 27 -2.40 7.98 1.47
CA MET A 27 -1.13 8.70 1.52
C MET A 27 -1.19 10.11 0.89
N ASN A 28 -2.32 10.53 0.29
CA ASN A 28 -2.40 11.81 -0.43
C ASN A 28 -2.03 13.02 0.45
N LEU A 29 -2.29 12.96 1.75
CA LEU A 29 -1.89 14.03 2.67
C LEU A 29 -0.36 14.10 2.83
N LEU A 30 0.32 12.98 2.71
CA LEU A 30 1.76 12.85 2.84
C LEU A 30 2.50 13.15 1.52
N ASN A 31 1.81 13.05 0.38
CA ASN A 31 2.37 13.39 -0.93
C ASN A 31 2.73 14.88 -1.07
N ALA A 32 2.25 15.73 -0.16
CA ALA A 32 2.69 17.13 -0.07
C ALA A 32 4.07 17.29 0.60
N LEU A 33 4.64 16.23 1.12
CA LEU A 33 5.94 16.18 1.77
C LEU A 33 6.88 15.35 0.88
N ASP A 34 7.71 16.01 0.08
CA ASP A 34 8.66 15.38 -0.85
C ASP A 34 9.56 14.31 -0.18
N GLU A 35 9.77 14.45 1.14
CA GLU A 35 10.56 13.52 1.95
C GLU A 35 9.95 12.10 2.03
N PHE A 36 8.67 11.94 1.73
CA PHE A 36 7.99 10.64 1.75
C PHE A 36 8.08 9.86 0.43
N ASP A 37 8.58 10.47 -0.64
CA ASP A 37 8.78 9.77 -1.92
C ASP A 37 9.77 8.60 -1.77
N ASP A 38 10.77 8.76 -0.91
CA ASP A 38 11.78 7.74 -0.60
C ASP A 38 11.42 6.83 0.59
N PHE A 39 10.26 7.04 1.22
CA PHE A 39 9.84 6.29 2.41
C PHE A 39 9.80 4.77 2.16
N PHE A 40 9.38 4.38 0.97
CA PHE A 40 9.39 2.99 0.55
C PHE A 40 10.43 2.78 -0.54
N PRO A 41 11.64 2.26 -0.22
CA PRO A 41 12.55 1.83 -1.26
C PRO A 41 11.82 0.90 -2.24
N SER A 42 12.00 1.14 -3.53
CA SER A 42 11.30 0.39 -4.60
C SER A 42 11.47 -1.13 -4.50
N SER A 43 12.45 -1.58 -3.70
CA SER A 43 12.79 -2.97 -3.49
C SER A 43 12.05 -3.68 -2.36
N THR A 44 11.35 -2.94 -1.48
CA THR A 44 10.76 -3.54 -0.26
C THR A 44 9.24 -3.51 -0.31
N PRO A 45 8.55 -4.63 -0.57
CA PRO A 45 7.08 -4.67 -0.66
C PRO A 45 6.39 -4.58 0.70
N ALA A 46 7.08 -5.00 1.75
CA ALA A 46 6.59 -4.97 3.13
C ALA A 46 7.75 -4.83 4.10
N LEU A 47 7.50 -4.17 5.21
CA LEU A 47 8.40 -4.10 6.35
C LEU A 47 7.78 -4.88 7.51
N LEU A 48 8.55 -5.80 8.09
CA LEU A 48 8.17 -6.54 9.27
C LEU A 48 8.96 -6.01 10.48
N ILE A 49 8.26 -5.65 11.54
CA ILE A 49 8.84 -5.23 12.81
C ILE A 49 8.38 -6.23 13.88
N THR A 50 9.33 -7.00 14.38
CA THR A 50 9.09 -7.99 15.43
C THR A 50 9.65 -7.51 16.77
N PRO A 51 9.14 -8.00 17.88
CA PRO A 51 9.73 -7.73 19.20
C PRO A 51 11.17 -8.24 19.34
N GLU A 52 11.52 -9.30 18.58
CA GLU A 52 12.84 -9.92 18.63
C GLU A 52 13.89 -9.08 17.89
N ASP A 53 13.54 -8.60 16.69
CA ASP A 53 14.48 -7.86 15.84
C ASP A 53 14.59 -6.38 16.23
N HIS A 54 13.49 -5.79 16.68
CA HIS A 54 13.40 -4.36 16.97
C HIS A 54 12.56 -4.07 18.23
N PRO A 55 12.97 -4.52 19.43
CA PRO A 55 12.12 -4.47 20.63
C PRO A 55 11.65 -3.06 20.99
N GLU A 56 12.56 -2.08 20.97
CA GLU A 56 12.22 -0.69 21.35
C GLU A 56 11.27 -0.03 20.34
N ILE A 57 11.49 -0.25 19.04
CA ILE A 57 10.66 0.29 17.97
C ILE A 57 9.30 -0.39 17.98
N HIS A 58 9.28 -1.71 18.17
CA HIS A 58 8.05 -2.49 18.23
C HIS A 58 7.14 -1.97 19.36
N GLU A 59 7.66 -1.78 20.55
CA GLU A 59 6.89 -1.27 21.71
C GLU A 59 6.32 0.13 21.42
N GLN A 60 7.14 1.04 20.87
CA GLN A 60 6.70 2.40 20.53
C GLN A 60 5.64 2.39 19.42
N CYS A 61 5.81 1.55 18.40
CA CYS A 61 4.81 1.39 17.34
C CYS A 61 3.49 0.86 17.87
N VAL A 62 3.52 -0.18 18.70
CA VAL A 62 2.29 -0.73 19.33
C VAL A 62 1.58 0.35 20.13
N LYS A 63 2.31 1.12 20.95
CA LYS A 63 1.74 2.22 21.72
C LYS A 63 1.04 3.24 20.83
N LEU A 64 1.72 3.72 19.76
CA LEU A 64 1.14 4.67 18.82
C LEU A 64 -0.09 4.10 18.08
N MET A 65 -0.04 2.82 17.70
CA MET A 65 -1.18 2.16 17.05
C MET A 65 -2.40 2.09 17.96
N LEU A 66 -2.24 1.77 19.23
CA LEU A 66 -3.34 1.78 20.21
C LEU A 66 -3.87 3.20 20.45
N GLU A 67 -2.99 4.19 20.52
CA GLU A 67 -3.42 5.59 20.64
C GLU A 67 -4.17 6.09 19.39
N ILE A 68 -3.82 5.60 18.19
CA ILE A 68 -4.55 5.89 16.95
C ILE A 68 -5.95 5.27 17.00
N GLU A 69 -6.04 4.01 17.44
CA GLU A 69 -7.32 3.31 17.59
C GLU A 69 -8.25 4.04 18.58
N ASP A 70 -7.75 4.35 19.76
CA ASP A 70 -8.50 5.08 20.80
C ASP A 70 -9.01 6.43 20.27
N GLU A 71 -8.14 7.19 19.60
CA GLU A 71 -8.50 8.48 19.01
C GLU A 71 -9.56 8.33 17.90
N TYR A 72 -9.38 7.35 17.02
CA TYR A 72 -10.30 7.07 15.91
C TYR A 72 -11.70 6.71 16.41
N LEU A 73 -11.78 5.94 17.48
CA LEU A 73 -13.03 5.55 18.12
C LEU A 73 -13.63 6.63 19.00
N SER A 74 -12.89 7.70 19.31
CA SER A 74 -13.35 8.80 20.12
C SER A 74 -14.37 9.67 19.40
N ASN A 75 -15.09 10.49 20.17
CA ASN A 75 -15.93 11.57 19.64
C ASN A 75 -15.29 12.96 19.87
N ALA A 76 -13.96 13.00 20.03
CA ALA A 76 -13.23 14.22 20.31
C ALA A 76 -13.27 15.20 19.12
N PRO A 77 -13.30 16.51 19.36
CA PRO A 77 -13.11 17.50 18.30
C PRO A 77 -11.75 17.30 17.60
N LEU A 78 -11.69 17.47 16.28
CA LEU A 78 -10.47 17.33 15.49
C LEU A 78 -9.82 15.92 15.55
N LYS A 79 -10.59 14.88 15.86
CA LYS A 79 -10.08 13.51 15.93
C LYS A 79 -9.33 13.08 14.66
N ASP A 80 -9.86 13.42 13.48
CA ASP A 80 -9.23 13.04 12.22
C ASP A 80 -7.85 13.68 12.08
N ALA A 81 -7.71 14.95 12.44
CA ALA A 81 -6.41 15.63 12.44
C ALA A 81 -5.43 15.01 13.46
N SER A 82 -5.93 14.62 14.64
CA SER A 82 -5.16 13.93 15.67
C SER A 82 -4.69 12.55 15.18
N VAL A 83 -5.59 11.77 14.58
CA VAL A 83 -5.26 10.46 13.96
C VAL A 83 -4.17 10.61 12.89
N TYR A 84 -4.29 11.61 11.99
CA TYR A 84 -3.27 11.86 10.96
C TYR A 84 -1.93 12.28 11.57
N GLY A 85 -1.93 13.11 12.62
CA GLY A 85 -0.70 13.47 13.33
C GLY A 85 0.01 12.26 13.90
N LYS A 86 -0.72 11.38 14.58
CA LYS A 86 -0.19 10.13 15.15
C LYS A 86 0.27 9.13 14.08
N LEU A 87 -0.43 9.06 12.94
CA LEU A 87 0.02 8.26 11.79
C LEU A 87 1.35 8.78 11.24
N LEU A 88 1.51 10.11 11.17
CA LEU A 88 2.77 10.71 10.74
C LEU A 88 3.91 10.40 11.72
N ASP A 89 3.67 10.49 13.02
CA ASP A 89 4.64 10.13 14.05
C ASP A 89 5.05 8.66 13.93
N LEU A 90 4.08 7.75 13.70
CA LEU A 90 4.34 6.33 13.48
C LEU A 90 5.23 6.10 12.25
N LEU A 91 4.94 6.76 11.13
CA LEU A 91 5.71 6.66 9.90
C LEU A 91 7.14 7.19 10.08
N VAL A 92 7.30 8.34 10.72
CA VAL A 92 8.62 8.92 11.03
C VAL A 92 9.44 8.01 11.93
N LEU A 93 8.81 7.44 12.97
CA LEU A 93 9.45 6.47 13.87
C LEU A 93 9.98 5.26 13.07
N ILE A 94 9.14 4.67 12.24
CA ILE A 94 9.50 3.53 11.40
C ILE A 94 10.66 3.91 10.47
N TYR A 95 10.52 4.97 9.70
CA TYR A 95 11.52 5.39 8.71
C TYR A 95 12.89 5.63 9.33
N ARG A 96 12.96 6.40 10.41
CA ARG A 96 14.24 6.75 11.07
C ARG A 96 14.99 5.54 11.62
N ASN A 97 14.28 4.49 11.95
CA ASN A 97 14.87 3.30 12.57
C ASN A 97 15.03 2.12 11.63
N THR A 98 14.42 2.14 10.45
CA THR A 98 14.47 1.03 9.49
C THR A 98 15.21 1.35 8.19
N SER A 99 15.58 2.61 7.95
CA SER A 99 16.26 3.03 6.71
C SER A 99 17.60 2.33 6.45
N ASN A 100 18.22 1.75 7.48
CA ASN A 100 19.48 1.00 7.37
C ASN A 100 19.32 -0.53 7.45
N THR A 101 18.12 -1.02 7.67
CA THR A 101 17.86 -2.46 7.76
C THR A 101 17.29 -2.96 6.46
N ASN A 102 18.14 -3.60 5.65
CA ASN A 102 17.70 -4.40 4.51
C ASN A 102 17.00 -5.66 5.03
N VAL A 103 15.77 -5.56 5.52
CA VAL A 103 14.93 -6.73 5.75
C VAL A 103 14.41 -7.17 4.38
N ILE A 104 15.27 -7.87 3.68
CA ILE A 104 14.97 -8.46 2.38
C ILE A 104 14.29 -9.80 2.66
N PHE A 105 13.01 -9.90 2.36
CA PHE A 105 12.44 -11.20 2.04
C PHE A 105 13.11 -11.68 0.74
N SER A 106 14.22 -12.40 0.89
CA SER A 106 14.98 -12.95 -0.23
C SER A 106 14.28 -14.21 -0.74
N ASP A 107 13.41 -14.06 -1.72
CA ASP A 107 12.93 -15.20 -2.48
C ASP A 107 12.83 -14.83 -3.96
N VAL A 108 13.31 -15.72 -4.83
CA VAL A 108 13.29 -15.56 -6.30
C VAL A 108 11.86 -15.33 -6.85
N LYS A 109 10.84 -15.78 -6.12
CA LYS A 109 9.43 -15.43 -6.38
C LYS A 109 9.11 -13.95 -6.21
N LEU A 110 9.80 -13.26 -5.29
CA LEU A 110 9.61 -11.83 -5.02
C LEU A 110 10.02 -10.94 -6.20
N ASN A 111 11.07 -11.27 -6.93
CA ASN A 111 11.51 -10.47 -8.08
C ASN A 111 10.45 -10.45 -9.20
N LYS A 112 9.78 -11.59 -9.42
CA LYS A 112 8.69 -11.68 -10.40
C LYS A 112 7.41 -10.99 -9.93
N GLN A 113 7.11 -11.06 -8.65
CA GLN A 113 6.00 -10.33 -8.04
C GLN A 113 6.24 -8.82 -8.05
N LYS A 114 7.48 -8.38 -7.80
CA LYS A 114 7.89 -6.98 -7.88
C LYS A 114 7.74 -6.44 -9.31
N GLU A 115 8.23 -7.17 -10.31
CA GLU A 115 8.05 -6.79 -11.73
C GLU A 115 6.57 -6.64 -12.10
N TYR A 116 5.72 -7.55 -11.64
CA TYR A 116 4.28 -7.47 -11.87
C TYR A 116 3.66 -6.27 -11.15
N LEU A 117 4.07 -6.01 -9.92
CA LEU A 117 3.60 -4.88 -9.14
C LEU A 117 3.92 -3.55 -9.83
N GLU A 118 5.16 -3.35 -10.23
CA GLU A 118 5.61 -2.14 -10.94
C GLU A 118 4.81 -1.93 -12.23
N LYS A 119 4.57 -3.00 -12.99
CA LYS A 119 3.73 -2.96 -14.19
C LYS A 119 2.28 -2.57 -13.85
N PHE A 120 1.69 -3.13 -12.80
CA PHE A 120 0.30 -2.81 -12.43
C PHE A 120 0.15 -1.41 -11.85
N VAL A 121 1.11 -0.90 -11.09
CA VAL A 121 1.13 0.50 -10.64
C VAL A 121 1.15 1.42 -11.87
N SER A 122 2.09 1.21 -12.79
CA SER A 122 2.19 1.99 -14.04
C SER A 122 0.90 1.95 -14.86
N ILE A 123 0.26 0.78 -14.96
CA ILE A 123 -1.01 0.62 -15.70
C ILE A 123 -2.16 1.32 -15.00
N THR A 124 -2.26 1.23 -13.68
CA THR A 124 -3.33 1.93 -12.96
C THR A 124 -3.19 3.44 -13.08
N ASP A 125 -1.98 3.96 -13.10
CA ASP A 125 -1.73 5.38 -13.34
C ASP A 125 -2.02 5.78 -14.80
N TYR A 126 -1.66 4.96 -15.76
CA TYR A 126 -2.05 5.14 -17.15
C TYR A 126 -3.58 5.18 -17.31
N ILE A 127 -4.31 4.23 -16.71
CA ILE A 127 -5.78 4.22 -16.73
C ILE A 127 -6.37 5.48 -16.11
N LYS A 128 -5.83 5.97 -15.00
CA LYS A 128 -6.28 7.22 -14.36
C LYS A 128 -6.11 8.43 -15.27
N GLN A 129 -4.96 8.52 -15.96
CA GLN A 129 -4.64 9.65 -16.83
C GLN A 129 -5.44 9.64 -18.15
N HIS A 130 -5.82 8.45 -18.64
CA HIS A 130 -6.48 8.25 -19.92
C HIS A 130 -7.92 7.72 -19.78
N CYS A 131 -8.53 7.78 -18.60
CA CYS A 131 -9.86 7.19 -18.35
C CYS A 131 -10.99 7.83 -19.19
N ASN A 132 -10.82 9.06 -19.66
CA ASN A 132 -11.74 9.79 -20.55
C ASN A 132 -11.59 9.38 -22.02
N GLU A 133 -10.56 8.61 -22.37
CA GLU A 133 -10.31 8.11 -23.70
C GLU A 133 -10.92 6.71 -23.89
N ASP A 134 -10.98 6.26 -25.16
CA ASP A 134 -11.46 4.90 -25.47
C ASP A 134 -10.30 3.90 -25.34
N ILE A 135 -9.99 3.52 -24.11
CA ILE A 135 -8.95 2.53 -23.81
C ILE A 135 -9.56 1.13 -23.62
N SER A 136 -9.12 0.20 -24.44
CA SER A 136 -9.60 -1.19 -24.38
C SER A 136 -8.76 -2.07 -23.44
N LEU A 137 -9.30 -3.24 -23.11
CA LEU A 137 -8.53 -4.26 -22.37
C LEU A 137 -7.32 -4.76 -23.16
N ASP A 138 -7.39 -4.74 -24.49
CA ASP A 138 -6.29 -5.15 -25.36
C ASP A 138 -5.13 -4.14 -25.29
N ASP A 139 -5.43 -2.85 -25.30
CA ASP A 139 -4.44 -1.77 -25.21
C ASP A 139 -3.64 -1.88 -23.90
N VAL A 140 -4.31 -2.02 -22.76
CA VAL A 140 -3.62 -2.12 -21.47
C VAL A 140 -2.88 -3.45 -21.28
N ALA A 141 -3.35 -4.52 -21.89
CA ALA A 141 -2.64 -5.79 -21.93
C ALA A 141 -1.36 -5.68 -22.76
N GLU A 142 -1.40 -5.03 -23.91
CA GLU A 142 -0.23 -4.77 -24.78
C GLU A 142 0.80 -3.89 -24.06
N ILE A 143 0.38 -2.77 -23.47
CA ILE A 143 1.25 -1.86 -22.71
C ILE A 143 1.95 -2.60 -21.56
N SER A 144 1.25 -3.53 -20.91
CA SER A 144 1.81 -4.31 -19.79
C SER A 144 2.72 -5.47 -20.24
N GLY A 145 2.70 -5.81 -21.53
CA GLY A 145 3.41 -6.98 -22.07
C GLY A 145 2.78 -8.30 -21.67
N PHE A 146 1.48 -8.32 -21.34
CA PHE A 146 0.72 -9.53 -21.02
C PHE A 146 -0.25 -9.90 -22.16
N SER A 147 -0.58 -11.20 -22.24
CA SER A 147 -1.74 -11.57 -23.01
C SER A 147 -3.02 -11.07 -22.32
N LYS A 148 -4.06 -10.74 -23.09
CA LYS A 148 -5.36 -10.25 -22.61
C LYS A 148 -5.93 -11.11 -21.46
N TYR A 149 -5.87 -12.45 -21.61
CA TYR A 149 -6.36 -13.36 -20.59
C TYR A 149 -5.54 -13.30 -19.30
N HIS A 150 -4.21 -13.27 -19.43
CA HIS A 150 -3.30 -13.19 -18.29
C HIS A 150 -3.43 -11.85 -17.57
N PHE A 151 -3.49 -10.75 -18.33
CA PHE A 151 -3.74 -9.41 -17.78
C PHE A 151 -5.05 -9.36 -17.00
N SER A 152 -6.17 -9.80 -17.60
CA SER A 152 -7.49 -9.75 -16.96
C SER A 152 -7.52 -10.50 -15.62
N ARG A 153 -6.87 -11.65 -15.54
CA ARG A 153 -6.76 -12.41 -14.30
C ARG A 153 -5.91 -11.69 -13.26
N LEU A 154 -4.70 -11.27 -13.63
CA LEU A 154 -3.78 -10.59 -12.72
C LEU A 154 -4.33 -9.25 -12.27
N PHE A 155 -4.97 -8.49 -13.18
CA PHE A 155 -5.57 -7.21 -12.84
C PHE A 155 -6.67 -7.36 -11.79
N LYS A 156 -7.50 -8.42 -11.93
CA LYS A 156 -8.53 -8.72 -10.92
C LYS A 156 -7.92 -9.14 -9.57
N GLU A 157 -6.82 -9.89 -9.58
CA GLU A 157 -6.08 -10.24 -8.36
C GLU A 157 -5.48 -8.98 -7.70
N PHE A 158 -4.93 -8.07 -8.50
CA PHE A 158 -4.31 -6.84 -8.04
C PHE A 158 -5.32 -5.79 -7.55
N SER A 159 -6.34 -5.49 -8.34
CA SER A 159 -7.28 -4.39 -8.08
C SER A 159 -8.53 -4.81 -7.30
N GLY A 160 -8.73 -6.11 -7.09
CA GLY A 160 -9.94 -6.67 -6.50
C GLY A 160 -11.18 -6.63 -7.42
N THR A 161 -11.07 -6.07 -8.62
CA THR A 161 -12.19 -5.87 -9.54
C THR A 161 -11.79 -6.10 -10.99
N SER A 162 -12.76 -6.23 -11.90
CA SER A 162 -12.46 -6.34 -13.34
C SER A 162 -11.97 -5.01 -13.91
N TYR A 163 -11.16 -5.07 -14.98
CA TYR A 163 -10.68 -3.90 -15.70
C TYR A 163 -11.78 -2.89 -16.06
N TYR A 164 -12.86 -3.35 -16.67
CA TYR A 164 -13.95 -2.46 -17.08
C TYR A 164 -14.68 -1.82 -15.91
N LYS A 165 -14.84 -2.54 -14.82
CA LYS A 165 -15.43 -1.97 -13.59
C LYS A 165 -14.51 -0.91 -13.00
N TYR A 166 -13.21 -1.15 -12.96
CA TYR A 166 -12.21 -0.19 -12.49
C TYR A 166 -12.18 1.06 -13.40
N LEU A 167 -12.12 0.88 -14.71
CA LEU A 167 -12.14 1.99 -15.67
C LEU A 167 -13.40 2.84 -15.53
N ASN A 168 -14.57 2.23 -15.42
CA ASN A 168 -15.83 2.96 -15.23
C ASN A 168 -15.85 3.73 -13.89
N GLN A 169 -15.31 3.15 -12.83
CA GLN A 169 -15.16 3.86 -11.57
C GLN A 169 -14.26 5.10 -11.73
N LYS A 170 -13.12 4.98 -12.42
CA LYS A 170 -12.24 6.13 -12.68
C LYS A 170 -12.87 7.19 -13.56
N ARG A 171 -13.68 6.79 -14.55
CA ARG A 171 -14.48 7.73 -15.37
C ARG A 171 -15.48 8.52 -14.53
N ILE A 172 -16.14 7.87 -13.56
CA ILE A 172 -17.08 8.55 -12.66
C ILE A 172 -16.35 9.49 -11.70
N GLU A 173 -15.17 9.09 -11.19
CA GLU A 173 -14.35 9.94 -10.31
C GLU A 173 -13.78 11.17 -11.05
N PHE A 174 -13.61 11.07 -12.37
CA PHE A 174 -13.10 12.16 -13.21
C PHE A 174 -14.21 13.13 -13.69
N ALA A 175 -15.45 12.68 -13.76
CA ALA A 175 -16.60 13.47 -14.23
C ALA A 175 -17.08 14.51 -13.22
#